data_cb4d77b3436305be7f489731a1aa46fe
#
_entry.id   cb4d77b3436305be7f489731a1aa46fe
#
_cell.length_a   1.000
_cell.length_b   1.000
_cell.length_c   1.000
_cell.angle_alpha   90.00
_cell.angle_beta   90.00
_cell.angle_gamma   90.00
#
_symmetry.space_group_name_H-M   'P 1'
#
loop_
_entity.id
_entity.type
_entity.pdbx_description
1 polymer ?
#
loop_
_entity_poly.entity_id
_entity_poly.type
_entity_poly.pdbx_seq_one_letter_code
_entity_poly.pdbx_strand_id
1 'polypeptide(L)'
;GTLLAFCEARNTEPDFYNAATFPNAPVGSGKDTGDIDLVVKRSEDGGATWSELQVLYNDQHNTCGNPAPVIDQETGRIILFWCWQRYPSKLNSDIISNIPDDHTRRVMYSYSDDDGLTWTGPIDLTPSVKEADMNWYATGPCHAIQKQTNPYKGRIIIPANHRLKSSVDKNHNYSHCIYSDDHGKTWKLGGK
;
A
#
# COMPACT_ATOMS: atom_id res chain seq x y z
N GLY A 1 -12.20 -22.49 -2.43
CA GLY A 1 -11.19 -21.61 -3.03
C GLY A 1 -10.13 -21.23 -2.01
N THR A 2 -9.04 -20.67 -2.47
CA THR A 2 -7.93 -20.23 -1.63
C THR A 2 -8.27 -18.93 -0.90
N LEU A 3 -7.90 -18.82 0.37
CA LEU A 3 -7.92 -17.58 1.12
C LEU A 3 -6.49 -16.99 1.16
N LEU A 4 -6.39 -15.67 1.02
CA LEU A 4 -5.15 -14.92 1.18
C LEU A 4 -5.31 -13.89 2.28
N ALA A 5 -4.40 -13.90 3.26
CA ALA A 5 -4.35 -12.92 4.35
C ALA A 5 -3.11 -12.04 4.16
N PHE A 6 -3.33 -10.79 3.75
CA PHE A 6 -2.28 -9.79 3.60
C PHE A 6 -2.12 -9.00 4.88
N CYS A 7 -0.89 -8.79 5.31
CA CYS A 7 -0.55 -8.07 6.53
C CYS A 7 0.70 -7.21 6.36
N GLU A 8 0.88 -6.30 7.30
CA GLU A 8 2.14 -5.61 7.53
C GLU A 8 2.92 -6.33 8.64
N ALA A 9 4.11 -6.81 8.33
CA ALA A 9 5.05 -7.29 9.33
C ALA A 9 5.89 -6.10 9.81
N ARG A 10 5.62 -5.63 11.02
CA ARG A 10 6.29 -4.47 11.61
C ARG A 10 7.44 -4.93 12.46
N ASN A 11 8.67 -4.66 12.00
CA ASN A 11 9.87 -5.00 12.74
C ASN A 11 10.12 -3.95 13.83
N THR A 12 10.17 -4.40 15.08
CA THR A 12 10.37 -3.54 16.25
C THR A 12 11.74 -3.71 16.90
N GLU A 13 12.63 -4.50 16.30
CA GLU A 13 13.95 -4.77 16.88
C GLU A 13 14.81 -3.49 16.92
N PRO A 14 15.40 -3.18 18.08
CA PRO A 14 16.19 -1.96 18.26
C PRO A 14 17.45 -1.88 17.40
N ASP A 15 17.97 -3.02 16.95
CA ASP A 15 19.28 -3.12 16.32
C ASP A 15 19.31 -2.65 14.86
N PHE A 16 18.13 -2.47 14.22
CA PHE A 16 18.06 -1.94 12.87
C PHE A 16 18.43 -0.47 12.76
N TYR A 17 18.38 0.26 13.86
CA TYR A 17 18.71 1.67 13.89
C TYR A 17 19.98 1.90 14.67
N ASN A 18 21.07 2.08 13.97
CA ASN A 18 22.26 2.62 14.61
C ASN A 18 21.93 4.01 15.17
N ALA A 19 21.75 4.10 16.48
CA ALA A 19 21.44 5.33 17.20
C ALA A 19 22.48 6.44 16.91
N ALA A 20 23.69 6.08 16.50
CA ALA A 20 24.71 7.04 16.08
C ALA A 20 24.40 7.70 14.72
N THR A 21 23.73 6.97 13.80
CA THR A 21 23.33 7.50 12.50
C THR A 21 22.00 8.26 12.58
N PHE A 22 21.10 7.84 13.48
CA PHE A 22 19.77 8.44 13.64
C PHE A 22 19.41 8.58 15.13
N PRO A 23 20.04 9.49 15.87
CA PRO A 23 19.91 9.59 17.32
C PRO A 23 18.49 9.90 17.83
N ASN A 24 17.59 10.32 16.94
CA ASN A 24 16.19 10.64 17.24
C ASN A 24 15.20 9.75 16.48
N ALA A 25 15.66 8.66 15.88
CA ALA A 25 14.74 7.72 15.23
C ALA A 25 13.88 7.05 16.31
N PRO A 26 12.55 7.02 16.13
CA PRO A 26 11.70 6.28 17.06
C PRO A 26 12.08 4.80 17.00
N VAL A 27 12.41 4.25 18.15
CA VAL A 27 12.66 2.81 18.31
C VAL A 27 11.35 2.09 17.98
N GLY A 28 11.38 1.27 16.95
CA GLY A 28 10.27 0.41 16.56
C GLY A 28 9.22 1.05 15.65
N SER A 29 8.65 0.24 14.79
CA SER A 29 7.59 0.58 13.84
C SER A 29 6.19 0.55 14.47
N GLY A 30 6.02 0.94 15.71
CA GLY A 30 4.70 1.07 16.34
C GLY A 30 3.79 2.11 15.66
N LYS A 31 4.30 2.79 14.63
CA LYS A 31 3.62 3.78 13.77
C LYS A 31 3.65 3.32 12.32
N ASP A 32 2.93 4.00 11.44
CA ASP A 32 2.83 3.72 10.00
C ASP A 32 4.09 4.10 9.19
N THR A 33 5.25 3.98 9.79
CA THR A 33 6.56 4.29 9.18
C THR A 33 7.65 3.45 9.82
N GLY A 34 8.73 3.21 9.11
CA GLY A 34 9.86 2.41 9.56
C GLY A 34 9.92 1.09 8.81
N ASP A 35 10.63 0.13 9.36
CA ASP A 35 10.81 -1.21 8.82
C ASP A 35 9.48 -1.98 8.86
N ILE A 36 8.75 -1.92 7.77
CA ILE A 36 7.46 -2.59 7.58
C ILE A 36 7.51 -3.37 6.29
N ASP A 37 7.35 -4.69 6.40
CA ASP A 37 7.29 -5.59 5.26
C ASP A 37 5.84 -5.91 4.88
N LEU A 38 5.61 -6.08 3.59
CA LEU A 38 4.35 -6.59 3.08
C LEU A 38 4.41 -8.11 3.00
N VAL A 39 3.51 -8.77 3.71
CA VAL A 39 3.50 -10.23 3.84
C VAL A 39 2.14 -10.83 3.53
N VAL A 40 2.13 -12.13 3.17
CA VAL A 40 0.91 -12.89 2.90
C VAL A 40 1.00 -14.31 3.47
N LYS A 41 -0.14 -14.84 3.88
CA LYS A 41 -0.35 -16.28 4.11
C LYS A 41 -1.50 -16.79 3.24
N ARG A 42 -1.42 -18.06 2.87
CA ARG A 42 -2.43 -18.77 2.06
C ARG A 42 -3.07 -19.87 2.87
N SER A 43 -4.36 -20.08 2.65
CA SER A 43 -5.11 -21.23 3.16
C SER A 43 -5.92 -21.86 2.04
N GLU A 44 -5.84 -23.17 1.90
CA GLU A 44 -6.57 -23.94 0.87
C GLU A 44 -7.76 -24.73 1.47
N ASP A 45 -7.94 -24.66 2.78
CA ASP A 45 -8.93 -25.41 3.56
C ASP A 45 -9.94 -24.52 4.30
N GLY A 46 -10.20 -23.32 3.75
CA GLY A 46 -11.18 -22.40 4.33
C GLY A 46 -10.71 -21.70 5.61
N GLY A 47 -9.40 -21.62 5.82
CA GLY A 47 -8.79 -20.93 6.97
C GLY A 47 -8.45 -21.85 8.15
N ALA A 48 -8.64 -23.16 8.02
CA ALA A 48 -8.32 -24.11 9.08
C ALA A 48 -6.81 -24.22 9.28
N THR A 49 -6.04 -24.25 8.18
CA THR A 49 -4.58 -24.18 8.21
C THR A 49 -4.05 -23.11 7.27
N TRP A 50 -2.85 -22.60 7.55
CA TRP A 50 -2.21 -21.53 6.79
C TRP A 50 -0.78 -21.93 6.42
N SER A 51 -0.35 -21.47 5.26
CA SER A 51 1.03 -21.65 4.78
C SER A 51 2.04 -20.97 5.71
N GLU A 52 3.32 -21.26 5.48
CA GLU A 52 4.38 -20.41 6.01
C GLU A 52 4.19 -18.96 5.52
N LEU A 53 4.73 -18.01 6.29
CA LEU A 53 4.67 -16.61 5.97
C LEU A 53 5.52 -16.32 4.72
N GLN A 54 4.90 -15.77 3.68
CA GLN A 54 5.61 -15.29 2.51
C GLN A 54 5.83 -13.78 2.63
N VAL A 55 7.07 -13.34 2.52
CA VAL A 55 7.41 -11.93 2.40
C VAL A 55 7.26 -11.55 0.92
N LEU A 56 6.31 -10.65 0.63
CA LEU A 56 6.08 -10.15 -0.73
C LEU A 56 7.07 -9.04 -1.07
N TYR A 57 7.21 -8.08 -0.17
CA TYR A 57 8.13 -6.96 -0.32
C TYR A 57 8.77 -6.63 1.00
N ASN A 58 10.09 -6.62 0.98
CA ASN A 58 10.97 -6.09 2.01
C ASN A 58 11.91 -5.11 1.33
N ASP A 59 12.02 -3.91 1.83
CA ASP A 59 12.98 -2.92 1.37
C ASP A 59 13.76 -2.36 2.57
N GLN A 60 14.35 -3.28 3.32
CA GLN A 60 15.18 -3.01 4.50
C GLN A 60 14.43 -2.16 5.53
N HIS A 61 14.83 -0.91 5.71
CA HIS A 61 14.23 0.00 6.69
C HIS A 61 13.04 0.81 6.16
N ASN A 62 12.71 0.63 4.87
CA ASN A 62 11.62 1.34 4.24
C ASN A 62 10.27 0.70 4.57
N THR A 63 9.21 1.47 4.40
CA THR A 63 7.85 1.00 4.66
C THR A 63 7.24 0.44 3.39
N CYS A 64 6.78 -0.82 3.45
CA CYS A 64 5.92 -1.47 2.46
C CYS A 64 4.60 -1.84 3.15
N GLY A 65 3.57 -1.01 2.99
CA GLY A 65 2.35 -1.17 3.79
C GLY A 65 1.06 -0.75 3.10
N ASN A 66 -0.03 -0.75 3.86
CA ASN A 66 -1.38 -0.42 3.41
C ASN A 66 -1.87 -1.31 2.24
N PRO A 67 -1.85 -2.66 2.37
CA PRO A 67 -2.30 -3.55 1.31
C PRO A 67 -3.79 -3.37 1.02
N ALA A 68 -4.15 -3.30 -0.26
CA ALA A 68 -5.52 -3.25 -0.76
C ALA A 68 -5.68 -4.26 -1.91
N PRO A 69 -5.95 -5.54 -1.60
CA PRO A 69 -6.13 -6.58 -2.58
C PRO A 69 -7.51 -6.56 -3.22
N VAL A 70 -7.61 -7.07 -4.45
CA VAL A 70 -8.86 -7.38 -5.14
C VAL A 70 -8.62 -8.48 -6.17
N ILE A 71 -9.64 -9.31 -6.40
CA ILE A 71 -9.64 -10.28 -7.50
C ILE A 71 -10.44 -9.69 -8.66
N ASP A 72 -9.83 -9.64 -9.83
CA ASP A 72 -10.56 -9.44 -11.09
C ASP A 72 -11.32 -10.73 -11.42
N GLN A 73 -12.63 -10.69 -11.28
CA GLN A 73 -13.51 -11.85 -11.45
C GLN A 73 -13.55 -12.38 -12.89
N GLU A 74 -13.14 -11.58 -13.87
CA GLU A 74 -13.14 -11.98 -15.28
C GLU A 74 -11.85 -12.69 -15.68
N THR A 75 -10.73 -12.30 -15.12
CA THR A 75 -9.43 -12.87 -15.47
C THR A 75 -8.87 -13.83 -14.41
N GLY A 76 -9.39 -13.76 -13.18
CA GLY A 76 -8.84 -14.48 -12.03
C GLY A 76 -7.58 -13.82 -11.44
N ARG A 77 -7.10 -12.72 -12.01
CA ARG A 77 -5.92 -12.01 -11.53
C ARG A 77 -6.15 -11.43 -10.14
N ILE A 78 -5.22 -11.67 -9.25
CA ILE A 78 -5.20 -11.02 -7.94
C ILE A 78 -4.35 -9.76 -8.07
N ILE A 79 -4.98 -8.63 -7.79
CA ILE A 79 -4.38 -7.30 -7.86
C ILE A 79 -4.11 -6.83 -6.43
N LEU A 80 -2.92 -6.30 -6.18
CA LEU A 80 -2.50 -5.80 -4.89
C LEU A 80 -1.96 -4.38 -5.03
N PHE A 81 -2.67 -3.41 -4.46
CA PHE A 81 -2.15 -2.07 -4.24
C PHE A 81 -1.54 -1.98 -2.86
N TRP A 82 -0.49 -1.17 -2.74
CA TRP A 82 0.20 -0.92 -1.49
C TRP A 82 1.00 0.38 -1.57
N CYS A 83 1.52 0.86 -0.45
CA CYS A 83 2.31 2.09 -0.39
C CYS A 83 3.74 1.80 0.01
N TRP A 84 4.67 2.46 -0.65
CA TRP A 84 6.08 2.50 -0.28
C TRP A 84 6.46 3.86 0.28
N GLN A 85 7.29 3.89 1.32
CA GLN A 85 7.84 5.12 1.87
C GLN A 85 9.27 4.92 2.34
N ARG A 86 10.14 5.82 1.93
CA ARG A 86 11.53 5.82 2.36
C ARG A 86 11.66 6.15 3.85
N TYR A 87 12.53 5.43 4.54
CA TYR A 87 12.95 5.70 5.92
C TYR A 87 14.46 6.06 5.96
N PRO A 88 14.97 6.90 6.87
CA PRO A 88 14.16 7.64 7.79
C PRO A 88 13.48 8.81 7.05
N SER A 89 12.19 8.77 7.04
CA SER A 89 11.53 10.03 6.89
C SER A 89 11.83 10.78 8.19
N LYS A 90 12.44 11.95 8.16
CA LYS A 90 12.62 12.83 9.34
C LYS A 90 11.27 13.26 9.93
N LEU A 91 10.26 12.41 9.77
CA LEU A 91 8.87 12.72 9.90
C LEU A 91 8.30 12.08 11.14
N ASN A 92 8.38 12.82 12.19
CA ASN A 92 7.27 12.88 13.11
C ASN A 92 6.04 13.35 12.31
N SER A 93 4.88 12.82 12.65
CA SER A 93 3.57 13.13 12.05
C SER A 93 3.31 14.63 11.80
N ASP A 94 4.06 15.52 12.44
CA ASP A 94 3.92 16.97 12.37
C ASP A 94 4.68 17.62 11.21
N ILE A 95 5.52 16.87 10.48
CA ILE A 95 6.39 17.42 9.43
C ILE A 95 5.99 16.90 8.02
N ILE A 96 4.86 16.23 7.90
CA ILE A 96 4.36 15.68 6.62
C ILE A 96 4.23 16.75 5.51
N SER A 97 4.14 18.03 5.87
CA SER A 97 3.96 19.13 4.92
C SER A 97 5.25 19.58 4.19
N ASN A 98 6.42 19.15 4.64
CA ASN A 98 7.72 19.60 4.08
C ASN A 98 8.61 18.43 3.65
N ILE A 99 8.02 17.29 3.27
CA ILE A 99 8.76 16.14 2.79
C ILE A 99 9.25 16.40 1.37
N PRO A 100 10.56 16.21 1.06
CA PRO A 100 11.02 16.12 -0.30
C PRO A 100 10.20 15.07 -1.10
N ASP A 101 9.99 15.29 -2.39
CA ASP A 101 9.15 14.41 -3.21
C ASP A 101 9.65 12.96 -3.24
N ASP A 102 10.94 12.72 -3.08
CA ASP A 102 11.56 11.39 -2.99
C ASP A 102 11.29 10.66 -1.65
N HIS A 103 10.76 11.36 -0.65
CA HIS A 103 10.38 10.80 0.66
C HIS A 103 8.85 10.68 0.85
N THR A 104 8.04 11.17 -0.09
CA THR A 104 6.58 11.02 0.00
C THR A 104 6.18 9.58 -0.26
N ARG A 105 5.03 9.16 0.28
CA ARG A 105 4.49 7.83 -0.02
C ARG A 105 4.24 7.68 -1.51
N ARG A 106 4.75 6.59 -2.07
CA ARG A 106 4.51 6.15 -3.43
C ARG A 106 3.39 5.11 -3.45
N VAL A 107 2.65 5.11 -4.54
CA VAL A 107 1.58 4.14 -4.78
C VAL A 107 2.13 3.03 -5.64
N MET A 108 2.18 1.84 -5.08
CA MET A 108 2.74 0.67 -5.73
C MET A 108 1.64 -0.31 -6.12
N TYR A 109 1.90 -1.07 -7.16
CA TYR A 109 1.00 -2.06 -7.71
C TYR A 109 1.76 -3.34 -8.01
N SER A 110 1.13 -4.47 -7.72
CA SER A 110 1.62 -5.80 -8.04
C SER A 110 0.45 -6.71 -8.36
N TYR A 111 0.68 -7.81 -9.03
CA TYR A 111 -0.37 -8.79 -9.29
C TYR A 111 0.17 -10.21 -9.31
N SER A 112 -0.74 -11.16 -9.13
CA SER A 112 -0.52 -12.60 -9.26
C SER A 112 -1.53 -13.18 -10.24
N ASP A 113 -1.06 -14.05 -11.14
CA ASP A 113 -1.88 -14.81 -12.09
C ASP A 113 -1.93 -16.32 -11.74
N ASP A 114 -1.41 -16.70 -10.57
CA ASP A 114 -1.25 -18.09 -10.13
C ASP A 114 -1.75 -18.32 -8.70
N ASP A 115 -2.88 -17.70 -8.37
CA ASP A 115 -3.56 -17.86 -7.07
C ASP A 115 -2.70 -17.41 -5.88
N GLY A 116 -1.87 -16.38 -6.09
CA GLY A 116 -1.04 -15.77 -5.05
C GLY A 116 0.24 -16.54 -4.73
N LEU A 117 0.64 -17.51 -5.56
CA LEU A 117 1.89 -18.25 -5.38
C LEU A 117 3.11 -17.41 -5.75
N THR A 118 3.02 -16.70 -6.88
CA THR A 118 4.06 -15.77 -7.30
C THR A 118 3.46 -14.39 -7.60
N TRP A 119 4.29 -13.37 -7.46
CA TRP A 119 3.91 -11.97 -7.62
C TRP A 119 4.85 -11.24 -8.56
N THR A 120 4.30 -10.34 -9.37
CA THR A 120 5.15 -9.43 -10.15
C THR A 120 5.94 -8.50 -9.23
N GLY A 121 7.09 -8.03 -9.72
CA GLY A 121 7.82 -6.95 -9.06
C GLY A 121 6.95 -5.68 -8.92
N PRO A 122 7.32 -4.76 -8.02
CA PRO A 122 6.56 -3.55 -7.79
C PRO A 122 6.56 -2.65 -9.03
N ILE A 123 5.38 -2.16 -9.39
CA ILE A 123 5.18 -1.16 -10.44
C ILE A 123 4.79 0.14 -9.75
N ASP A 124 5.53 1.21 -9.98
CA ASP A 124 5.24 2.53 -9.42
C ASP A 124 4.15 3.22 -10.24
N LEU A 125 2.96 3.34 -9.64
CA LEU A 125 1.81 4.04 -10.23
C LEU A 125 1.69 5.49 -9.76
N THR A 126 2.58 5.96 -8.90
CA THR A 126 2.55 7.32 -8.35
C THR A 126 2.33 8.39 -9.41
N PRO A 127 3.02 8.35 -10.57
CA PRO A 127 2.84 9.39 -11.61
C PRO A 127 1.42 9.43 -12.21
N SER A 128 0.69 8.31 -12.15
CA SER A 128 -0.65 8.19 -12.77
C SER A 128 -1.79 8.49 -11.82
N VAL A 129 -1.59 8.28 -10.51
CA VAL A 129 -2.68 8.26 -9.52
C VAL A 129 -2.47 9.18 -8.32
N LYS A 130 -1.36 9.93 -8.29
CA LYS A 130 -1.06 10.89 -7.23
C LYS A 130 -0.75 12.25 -7.82
N GLU A 131 -1.49 13.27 -7.39
CA GLU A 131 -1.25 14.66 -7.81
C GLU A 131 -0.07 15.27 -7.07
N ALA A 132 0.55 16.28 -7.66
CA ALA A 132 1.75 16.94 -7.12
C ALA A 132 1.54 17.56 -5.73
N ASP A 133 0.30 18.00 -5.42
CA ASP A 133 -0.03 18.56 -4.11
C ASP A 133 -0.38 17.50 -3.05
N MET A 134 -0.58 16.24 -3.45
CA MET A 134 -0.80 15.15 -2.50
C MET A 134 0.52 14.78 -1.82
N ASN A 135 0.54 14.82 -0.49
CA ASN A 135 1.70 14.52 0.32
C ASN A 135 1.62 13.11 0.92
N TRP A 136 0.97 12.97 2.07
CA TRP A 136 0.63 11.66 2.61
C TRP A 136 -0.33 10.94 1.66
N TYR A 137 -0.14 9.64 1.51
CA TYR A 137 -1.01 8.80 0.68
C TYR A 137 -1.11 7.41 1.31
N ALA A 138 -2.32 6.85 1.36
CA ALA A 138 -2.53 5.46 1.77
C ALA A 138 -3.58 4.82 0.88
N THR A 139 -3.31 3.58 0.46
CA THR A 139 -4.28 2.70 -0.17
C THR A 139 -5.06 1.91 0.89
N GLY A 140 -6.28 1.50 0.60
CA GLY A 140 -7.12 0.82 1.57
C GLY A 140 -7.78 1.80 2.57
N PRO A 141 -8.05 1.38 3.80
CA PRO A 141 -7.71 0.07 4.38
C PRO A 141 -8.56 -1.08 3.85
N CYS A 142 -8.17 -2.31 4.17
CA CYS A 142 -8.81 -3.57 3.95
C CYS A 142 -8.68 -4.09 2.51
N HIS A 143 -9.71 -3.98 1.69
CA HIS A 143 -9.70 -4.52 0.34
C HIS A 143 -10.31 -3.55 -0.67
N ALA A 144 -9.98 -3.76 -1.93
CA ALA A 144 -10.62 -3.09 -3.05
C ALA A 144 -11.80 -3.91 -3.56
N ILE A 145 -12.55 -3.38 -4.50
CA ILE A 145 -13.72 -4.05 -5.06
C ILE A 145 -13.71 -4.05 -6.58
N GLN A 146 -14.37 -5.04 -7.17
CA GLN A 146 -14.79 -4.99 -8.56
C GLN A 146 -16.29 -4.79 -8.64
N LYS A 147 -16.74 -3.80 -9.40
CA LYS A 147 -18.14 -3.43 -9.54
C LYS A 147 -18.93 -4.51 -10.30
N GLN A 148 -20.01 -5.01 -9.69
CA GLN A 148 -20.80 -6.10 -10.26
C GLN A 148 -22.01 -5.64 -11.06
N THR A 149 -22.37 -4.36 -11.00
CA THR A 149 -23.59 -3.81 -11.60
C THR A 149 -23.29 -2.63 -12.53
N ASN A 150 -24.18 -2.40 -13.51
CA ASN A 150 -24.15 -1.21 -14.36
C ASN A 150 -24.56 0.07 -13.59
N PRO A 151 -24.13 1.26 -14.02
CA PRO A 151 -23.10 1.50 -15.04
C PRO A 151 -21.70 1.08 -14.55
N TYR A 152 -20.78 0.83 -15.49
CA TYR A 152 -19.38 0.45 -15.24
C TYR A 152 -19.18 -0.91 -14.55
N LYS A 153 -19.99 -1.91 -14.89
CA LYS A 153 -19.73 -3.28 -14.46
C LYS A 153 -18.34 -3.71 -14.89
N GLY A 154 -17.60 -4.41 -14.02
CA GLY A 154 -16.21 -4.81 -14.25
C GLY A 154 -15.17 -3.80 -13.76
N ARG A 155 -15.55 -2.53 -13.49
CA ARG A 155 -14.63 -1.54 -12.95
C ARG A 155 -14.04 -1.99 -11.62
N ILE A 156 -12.72 -1.98 -11.54
CA ILE A 156 -11.98 -2.22 -10.30
C ILE A 156 -11.77 -0.88 -9.60
N ILE A 157 -12.06 -0.82 -8.31
CA ILE A 157 -12.01 0.40 -7.50
C ILE A 157 -11.16 0.13 -6.26
N ILE A 158 -10.10 0.90 -6.11
CA ILE A 158 -9.18 0.87 -4.96
C ILE A 158 -9.48 2.09 -4.08
N PRO A 159 -9.91 1.92 -2.84
CA PRO A 159 -10.07 3.04 -1.92
C PRO A 159 -8.70 3.61 -1.54
N ALA A 160 -8.63 4.92 -1.36
CA ALA A 160 -7.42 5.60 -0.93
C ALA A 160 -7.73 6.90 -0.19
N ASN A 161 -6.73 7.41 0.51
CA ASN A 161 -6.79 8.71 1.14
C ASN A 161 -5.46 9.46 0.98
N HIS A 162 -5.51 10.78 1.13
CA HIS A 162 -4.32 11.62 1.03
C HIS A 162 -4.44 12.87 1.91
N ARG A 163 -3.32 13.56 2.07
CA ARG A 163 -3.24 14.92 2.60
C ARG A 163 -2.68 15.83 1.54
N LEU A 164 -3.05 17.10 1.58
CA LEU A 164 -2.53 18.11 0.67
C LEU A 164 -1.40 18.90 1.32
N LYS A 165 -0.35 19.20 0.54
CA LYS A 165 0.76 20.09 0.96
C LYS A 165 0.25 21.50 1.24
N SER A 166 -0.72 21.97 0.44
CA SER A 166 -1.35 23.29 0.53
C SER A 166 -2.36 23.42 1.66
N SER A 167 -2.78 22.34 2.31
CA SER A 167 -3.80 22.41 3.37
C SER A 167 -3.29 23.20 4.56
N VAL A 168 -4.09 24.20 4.98
CA VAL A 168 -3.84 24.97 6.20
C VAL A 168 -3.99 24.10 7.44
N ASP A 169 -4.94 23.17 7.43
CA ASP A 169 -5.10 22.13 8.44
C ASP A 169 -4.33 20.88 8.03
N LYS A 170 -3.15 20.71 8.62
CA LYS A 170 -2.26 19.58 8.39
C LYS A 170 -2.86 18.22 8.79
N ASN A 171 -3.94 18.21 9.54
CA ASN A 171 -4.66 17.00 9.96
C ASN A 171 -5.82 16.66 9.02
N HIS A 172 -6.09 17.49 8.02
CA HIS A 172 -7.18 17.23 7.08
C HIS A 172 -6.82 16.12 6.12
N ASN A 173 -7.59 15.05 6.16
CA ASN A 173 -7.48 13.91 5.26
C ASN A 173 -8.63 13.95 4.25
N TYR A 174 -8.30 13.64 3.01
CA TYR A 174 -9.24 13.56 1.90
C TYR A 174 -9.33 12.11 1.44
N SER A 175 -10.55 11.63 1.22
CA SER A 175 -10.78 10.30 0.63
C SER A 175 -10.94 10.43 -0.88
N HIS A 176 -10.47 9.43 -1.60
CA HIS A 176 -10.62 9.31 -3.05
C HIS A 176 -10.58 7.84 -3.46
N CYS A 177 -10.67 7.56 -4.73
CA CYS A 177 -10.44 6.22 -5.26
C CYS A 177 -9.48 6.24 -6.45
N ILE A 178 -8.87 5.09 -6.70
CA ILE A 178 -8.18 4.76 -7.94
C ILE A 178 -9.05 3.74 -8.67
N TYR A 179 -9.16 3.80 -9.97
CA TYR A 179 -9.97 2.83 -10.70
C TYR A 179 -9.34 2.40 -12.02
N SER A 180 -9.76 1.22 -12.47
CA SER A 180 -9.44 0.64 -13.77
C SER A 180 -10.71 0.13 -14.45
N ASP A 181 -10.84 0.37 -15.75
CA ASP A 181 -11.93 -0.13 -16.63
C ASP A 181 -11.43 -1.22 -17.59
N ASP A 182 -10.18 -1.62 -17.49
CA ASP A 182 -9.49 -2.48 -18.45
C ASP A 182 -8.69 -3.62 -17.78
N HIS A 183 -9.23 -4.17 -16.68
CA HIS A 183 -8.64 -5.28 -15.93
C HIS A 183 -7.25 -4.97 -15.35
N GLY A 184 -7.06 -3.74 -14.89
CA GLY A 184 -5.80 -3.31 -14.26
C GLY A 184 -4.66 -2.99 -15.22
N LYS A 185 -4.94 -2.85 -16.53
CA LYS A 185 -3.92 -2.44 -17.50
C LYS A 185 -3.58 -0.96 -17.38
N THR A 186 -4.58 -0.13 -17.14
CA THR A 186 -4.41 1.29 -16.84
C THR A 186 -5.18 1.71 -15.60
N TRP A 187 -4.66 2.70 -14.91
CA TRP A 187 -5.22 3.19 -13.66
C TRP A 187 -5.43 4.71 -13.71
N LYS A 188 -6.53 5.16 -13.13
CA LYS A 188 -6.93 6.57 -13.10
C LYS A 188 -7.32 6.98 -11.70
N LEU A 189 -7.00 8.23 -11.36
CA LEU A 189 -7.49 8.87 -10.16
C LEU A 189 -8.97 9.24 -10.34
N GLY A 190 -9.80 8.97 -9.34
CA GLY A 190 -11.21 9.29 -9.35
C GLY A 190 -11.79 9.56 -7.96
N GLY A 191 -12.96 10.21 -7.94
CA GLY A 191 -13.73 10.41 -6.72
C GLY A 191 -13.01 11.21 -5.65
N LYS A 192 -12.72 12.49 -5.94
CA LYS A 192 -12.21 13.45 -4.93
C LYS A 192 -13.36 14.05 -4.14
#